data_eaae2326e477833e43df67a8bb91f592
#
_entry.id   eaae2326e477833e43df67a8bb91f592
#
_cell.length_a   1.000
_cell.length_b   1.000
_cell.length_c   1.000
_cell.angle_alpha   90.00
_cell.angle_beta   90.00
_cell.angle_gamma   90.00
#
_symmetry.space_group_name_H-M   'P 1'
#
loop_
_entity.id
_entity.type
_entity.pdbx_description
1 polymer ?
#
loop_
_entity_poly.entity_id
_entity_poly.type
_entity_poly.pdbx_seq_one_letter_code
_entity_poly.pdbx_strand_id
1 'polypeptide(L)'
;MMTNTKEDDSTFVALKNETLGKFRQFTFEDAATGKTMQYNLFIPEGYDGTTCYPLVLFMADASTVGKDVTTPLTQGYGALEFASDRDQLKHPSFVLVPQYTGWAVQDDWSTSDEVEMTIRLLQYVCQEYRVDQRRLYTTGQSMGGMMSFYFNIAHPDLFAASLFVSCQWDTSKMKDFGNRRFFYIVAGGDEKASGGMRELTEVLKKQNAHIDSASWSAKLPPAEQERLAEALIAEGGNINFICFEKGSVLPESGQGMEHMASFDFGYKIAAVRDWLFEQSK
;
A
#
# COMPACT_ATOMS: atom_id res chain seq x y z
N MET A 1 27.38 -14.33 7.13
CA MET A 1 25.99 -14.02 6.78
C MET A 1 25.89 -12.50 6.73
N MET A 2 25.99 -11.88 5.58
CA MET A 2 25.63 -10.46 5.44
C MET A 2 24.13 -10.43 5.18
N THR A 3 23.34 -10.27 6.22
CA THR A 3 21.98 -9.78 6.08
C THR A 3 22.11 -8.35 5.59
N ASN A 4 21.80 -8.12 4.33
CA ASN A 4 21.60 -6.77 3.82
C ASN A 4 20.38 -6.23 4.57
N THR A 5 20.61 -5.70 5.76
CA THR A 5 19.54 -5.09 6.55
C THR A 5 19.22 -3.76 5.89
N LYS A 6 17.95 -3.37 5.84
CA LYS A 6 17.53 -2.04 5.36
C LYS A 6 18.25 -0.90 6.09
N GLU A 7 18.87 -1.18 7.21
CA GLU A 7 19.74 -0.26 7.96
C GLU A 7 21.00 0.13 7.19
N ASP A 8 21.41 -0.66 6.20
CA ASP A 8 22.54 -0.35 5.31
C ASP A 8 22.08 0.52 4.10
N ASP A 9 20.78 0.68 3.87
CA ASP A 9 20.23 1.58 2.86
C ASP A 9 20.17 3.03 3.41
N SER A 10 21.13 3.84 3.04
CA SER A 10 21.23 5.23 3.50
C SER A 10 20.01 6.07 3.18
N THR A 11 19.34 5.80 2.06
CA THR A 11 18.10 6.50 1.67
C THR A 11 16.95 6.12 2.58
N PHE A 12 16.81 4.84 2.92
CA PHE A 12 15.81 4.39 3.88
C PHE A 12 16.07 4.95 5.28
N VAL A 13 17.32 4.94 5.74
CA VAL A 13 17.70 5.51 7.03
C VAL A 13 17.37 7.01 7.09
N ALA A 14 17.65 7.75 6.02
CA ALA A 14 17.32 9.17 5.95
C ALA A 14 15.80 9.39 6.03
N LEU A 15 15.01 8.65 5.24
CA LEU A 15 13.54 8.73 5.25
C LEU A 15 12.98 8.37 6.63
N LYS A 16 13.48 7.30 7.26
CA LYS A 16 13.08 6.89 8.61
C LYS A 16 13.36 7.99 9.64
N ASN A 17 14.55 8.60 9.60
CA ASN A 17 14.91 9.69 10.51
C ASN A 17 14.05 10.93 10.31
N GLU A 18 13.65 11.21 9.08
CA GLU A 18 12.77 12.33 8.73
C GLU A 18 11.33 12.12 9.25
N THR A 19 10.81 10.89 9.15
CA THR A 19 9.35 10.66 9.21
C THR A 19 8.88 9.92 10.46
N LEU A 20 9.68 8.99 11.00
CA LEU A 20 9.22 8.08 12.06
C LEU A 20 8.72 8.83 13.31
N GLY A 21 9.43 9.87 13.73
CA GLY A 21 9.06 10.67 14.89
C GLY A 21 7.81 11.56 14.70
N LYS A 22 7.30 11.68 13.49
CA LYS A 22 6.09 12.45 13.18
C LYS A 22 4.80 11.63 13.36
N PHE A 23 4.90 10.30 13.43
CA PHE A 23 3.76 9.44 13.72
C PHE A 23 3.46 9.42 15.22
N ARG A 24 2.19 9.50 15.57
CA ARG A 24 1.67 9.31 16.93
C ARG A 24 1.06 7.92 17.06
N GLN A 25 1.18 7.31 18.23
CA GLN A 25 0.65 5.98 18.53
C GLN A 25 -0.61 6.10 19.39
N PHE A 26 -1.61 5.30 19.05
CA PHE A 26 -2.90 5.26 19.74
C PHE A 26 -3.39 3.83 19.87
N THR A 27 -4.41 3.64 20.69
CA THR A 27 -5.18 2.40 20.81
C THR A 27 -6.63 2.67 20.47
N PHE A 28 -7.18 1.91 19.54
CA PHE A 28 -8.59 1.90 19.20
C PHE A 28 -9.30 0.79 19.97
N GLU A 29 -10.40 1.11 20.62
CA GLU A 29 -11.27 0.14 21.29
C GLU A 29 -12.45 -0.19 20.37
N ASP A 30 -12.47 -1.42 19.89
CA ASP A 30 -13.52 -1.87 18.98
C ASP A 30 -14.74 -2.41 19.74
N ALA A 31 -15.78 -1.61 19.83
CA ALA A 31 -17.01 -1.99 20.54
C ALA A 31 -17.71 -3.22 19.94
N ALA A 32 -17.51 -3.52 18.65
CA ALA A 32 -18.15 -4.63 17.98
C ALA A 32 -17.55 -5.98 18.40
N THR A 33 -16.26 -6.03 18.69
CA THR A 33 -15.56 -7.27 19.09
C THR A 33 -15.14 -7.29 20.54
N GLY A 34 -15.12 -6.13 21.21
CA GLY A 34 -14.55 -5.96 22.54
C GLY A 34 -13.02 -6.05 22.57
N LYS A 35 -12.37 -5.99 21.40
CA LYS A 35 -10.92 -6.05 21.22
C LYS A 35 -10.34 -4.66 21.02
N THR A 36 -9.03 -4.56 21.16
CA THR A 36 -8.28 -3.32 20.89
C THR A 36 -7.36 -3.49 19.69
N MET A 37 -7.06 -2.38 18.99
CA MET A 37 -6.08 -2.33 17.92
C MET A 37 -5.17 -1.13 18.13
N GLN A 38 -3.88 -1.38 18.23
CA GLN A 38 -2.88 -0.31 18.22
C GLN A 38 -2.70 0.22 16.80
N TYR A 39 -2.46 1.52 16.67
CA TYR A 39 -2.22 2.13 15.37
C TYR A 39 -1.33 3.36 15.45
N ASN A 40 -0.72 3.65 14.32
CA ASN A 40 0.06 4.87 14.11
C ASN A 40 -0.76 5.82 13.23
N LEU A 41 -0.71 7.10 13.54
CA LEU A 41 -1.34 8.15 12.76
C LEU A 41 -0.37 9.29 12.52
N PHE A 42 -0.09 9.57 11.24
CA PHE A 42 0.51 10.82 10.83
C PHE A 42 -0.61 11.84 10.59
N ILE A 43 -0.48 13.01 11.20
CA ILE A 43 -1.41 14.14 11.04
C ILE A 43 -0.70 15.20 10.21
N PRO A 44 -1.30 15.72 9.11
CA PRO A 44 -0.64 16.71 8.26
C PRO A 44 -0.17 17.91 9.06
N GLU A 45 0.99 18.44 8.71
CA GLU A 45 1.55 19.61 9.37
C GLU A 45 0.60 20.80 9.21
N GLY A 46 0.43 21.57 10.27
CA GLY A 46 -0.50 22.71 10.28
C GLY A 46 -1.98 22.34 10.35
N TYR A 47 -2.32 21.07 10.61
CA TYR A 47 -3.70 20.65 10.82
C TYR A 47 -4.35 21.41 11.98
N ASP A 48 -5.41 22.13 11.70
CA ASP A 48 -6.12 23.02 12.65
C ASP A 48 -7.57 22.58 12.97
N GLY A 49 -7.99 21.42 12.43
CA GLY A 49 -9.35 20.91 12.59
C GLY A 49 -10.41 21.57 11.69
N THR A 50 -10.04 22.46 10.79
CA THR A 50 -10.97 23.16 9.87
C THR A 50 -10.89 22.64 8.44
N THR A 51 -9.68 22.41 7.94
CA THR A 51 -9.42 21.92 6.58
C THR A 51 -9.55 20.40 6.54
N CYS A 52 -10.24 19.88 5.51
CA CYS A 52 -10.32 18.45 5.25
C CYS A 52 -9.12 17.98 4.41
N TYR A 53 -8.48 16.89 4.82
CA TYR A 53 -7.35 16.30 4.12
C TYR A 53 -7.65 14.86 3.71
N PRO A 54 -7.10 14.36 2.59
CA PRO A 54 -7.18 12.94 2.24
C PRO A 54 -6.52 12.05 3.30
N LEU A 55 -6.83 10.76 3.26
CA LEU A 55 -6.22 9.78 4.14
C LEU A 55 -5.76 8.57 3.35
N VAL A 56 -4.53 8.14 3.63
CA VAL A 56 -3.95 6.89 3.15
C VAL A 56 -3.99 5.87 4.29
N LEU A 57 -4.69 4.76 4.07
CA LEU A 57 -4.65 3.58 4.94
C LEU A 57 -3.57 2.64 4.41
N PHE A 58 -2.47 2.52 5.16
CA PHE A 58 -1.36 1.62 4.83
C PHE A 58 -1.36 0.41 5.76
N MET A 59 -1.24 -0.79 5.18
CA MET A 59 -1.14 -2.04 5.92
C MET A 59 0.14 -2.78 5.52
N ALA A 60 0.93 -3.15 6.53
CA ALA A 60 2.19 -3.86 6.33
C ALA A 60 1.97 -5.36 6.08
N ASP A 61 3.05 -6.05 5.76
CA ASP A 61 3.10 -7.49 5.57
C ASP A 61 3.08 -8.27 6.90
N ALA A 62 2.90 -9.57 6.81
CA ALA A 62 2.77 -10.47 7.95
C ALA A 62 4.02 -10.54 8.85
N SER A 63 5.18 -10.09 8.38
CA SER A 63 6.40 -10.07 9.21
C SER A 63 6.32 -9.10 10.39
N THR A 64 5.35 -8.18 10.39
CA THR A 64 5.17 -7.15 11.42
C THR A 64 4.20 -7.54 12.53
N VAL A 65 3.39 -8.58 12.33
CA VAL A 65 2.31 -8.94 13.26
C VAL A 65 2.83 -9.35 14.63
N GLY A 66 2.10 -9.01 15.69
CA GLY A 66 2.43 -9.35 17.06
C GLY A 66 3.69 -8.66 17.62
N LYS A 67 4.20 -7.65 16.91
CA LYS A 67 5.40 -6.87 17.30
C LYS A 67 5.01 -5.50 17.82
N ASP A 68 6.01 -4.67 18.09
CA ASP A 68 5.83 -3.29 18.53
C ASP A 68 4.96 -2.49 17.56
N VAL A 69 4.20 -1.54 18.09
CA VAL A 69 3.25 -0.71 17.30
C VAL A 69 3.92 0.04 16.15
N THR A 70 5.20 0.38 16.26
CA THR A 70 5.95 1.08 15.21
C THR A 70 6.58 0.15 14.17
N THR A 71 6.56 -1.17 14.39
CA THR A 71 7.15 -2.14 13.45
C THR A 71 6.60 -2.00 12.02
N PRO A 72 5.30 -1.81 11.76
CA PRO A 72 4.79 -1.60 10.41
C PRO A 72 5.33 -0.32 9.73
N LEU A 73 5.80 0.67 10.47
CA LEU A 73 6.46 1.85 9.93
C LEU A 73 7.92 1.57 9.52
N THR A 74 8.62 0.74 10.29
CA THR A 74 10.06 0.51 10.12
C THR A 74 10.38 -0.70 9.24
N GLN A 75 9.37 -1.41 8.78
CA GLN A 75 9.52 -2.58 7.92
C GLN A 75 10.08 -2.21 6.53
N GLY A 76 9.76 -1.03 6.01
CA GLY A 76 10.23 -0.55 4.72
C GLY A 76 9.72 0.85 4.38
N TYR A 77 9.85 1.20 3.11
CA TYR A 77 9.50 2.52 2.60
C TYR A 77 8.00 2.85 2.74
N GLY A 78 7.13 1.92 2.51
CA GLY A 78 5.66 1.99 2.53
C GLY A 78 5.04 3.24 3.14
N ALA A 79 4.63 3.15 4.41
CA ALA A 79 3.98 4.27 5.11
C ALA A 79 4.85 5.53 5.20
N LEU A 80 6.18 5.38 5.28
CA LEU A 80 7.11 6.49 5.47
C LEU A 80 7.15 7.41 4.24
N GLU A 81 7.05 6.88 3.03
CA GLU A 81 7.02 7.70 1.81
C GLU A 81 5.82 8.66 1.80
N PHE A 82 4.64 8.21 2.22
CA PHE A 82 3.45 9.06 2.30
C PHE A 82 3.57 10.15 3.38
N ALA A 83 4.41 9.96 4.39
CA ALA A 83 4.68 10.93 5.45
C ALA A 83 5.93 11.78 5.19
N SER A 84 6.64 11.57 4.09
CA SER A 84 7.83 12.33 3.72
C SER A 84 7.51 13.80 3.47
N ASP A 85 8.49 14.68 3.70
CA ASP A 85 8.35 16.11 3.43
C ASP A 85 7.98 16.36 1.97
N ARG A 86 8.57 15.58 1.04
CA ARG A 86 8.26 15.67 -0.39
C ARG A 86 6.79 15.40 -0.65
N ASP A 87 6.25 14.28 -0.15
CA ASP A 87 4.86 13.89 -0.41
C ASP A 87 3.88 14.81 0.34
N GLN A 88 4.18 15.16 1.58
CA GLN A 88 3.32 16.03 2.39
C GLN A 88 3.28 17.47 1.87
N LEU A 89 4.37 17.98 1.32
CA LEU A 89 4.37 19.31 0.68
C LEU A 89 3.45 19.34 -0.56
N LYS A 90 3.42 18.25 -1.31
CA LYS A 90 2.62 18.14 -2.55
C LYS A 90 1.18 17.68 -2.26
N HIS A 91 1.02 16.75 -1.34
CA HIS A 91 -0.25 16.09 -1.00
C HIS A 91 -0.41 15.97 0.52
N PRO A 92 -0.68 17.09 1.23
CA PRO A 92 -0.94 17.01 2.66
C PRO A 92 -2.04 16.01 2.97
N SER A 93 -1.76 15.02 3.82
CA SER A 93 -2.67 13.91 4.06
C SER A 93 -2.44 13.26 5.42
N PHE A 94 -3.47 12.61 5.95
CA PHE A 94 -3.32 11.66 7.04
C PHE A 94 -2.73 10.36 6.51
N VAL A 95 -1.89 9.70 7.32
CA VAL A 95 -1.41 8.34 7.05
C VAL A 95 -1.75 7.48 8.26
N LEU A 96 -2.65 6.51 8.06
CA LEU A 96 -3.13 5.59 9.10
C LEU A 96 -2.50 4.22 8.92
N VAL A 97 -1.82 3.74 9.96
CA VAL A 97 -1.06 2.48 9.92
C VAL A 97 -1.41 1.61 11.13
N PRO A 98 -2.35 0.68 10.98
CA PRO A 98 -2.70 -0.28 12.03
C PRO A 98 -1.55 -1.25 12.34
N GLN A 99 -1.51 -1.73 13.57
CA GLN A 99 -0.69 -2.87 13.98
C GLN A 99 -1.59 -4.07 14.29
N TYR A 100 -1.26 -5.20 13.69
CA TYR A 100 -2.02 -6.45 13.83
C TYR A 100 -1.39 -7.38 14.85
N THR A 101 -2.23 -8.09 15.61
CA THR A 101 -1.77 -9.06 16.62
C THR A 101 -1.40 -10.40 16.00
N GLY A 102 -1.97 -10.72 14.84
CA GLY A 102 -1.74 -11.93 14.07
C GLY A 102 -1.99 -11.70 12.58
N TRP A 103 -1.97 -12.76 11.80
CA TRP A 103 -2.31 -12.69 10.39
C TRP A 103 -3.78 -12.29 10.22
N ALA A 104 -4.02 -11.15 9.64
CA ALA A 104 -5.37 -10.65 9.40
C ALA A 104 -6.07 -11.40 8.26
N VAL A 105 -5.32 -11.81 7.24
CA VAL A 105 -5.78 -12.64 6.12
C VAL A 105 -4.79 -13.77 5.85
N GLN A 106 -5.27 -14.89 5.32
CA GLN A 106 -4.50 -16.09 5.01
C GLN A 106 -4.48 -16.37 3.51
N ASP A 107 -3.58 -17.25 3.07
CA ASP A 107 -3.49 -17.69 1.67
C ASP A 107 -4.73 -18.51 1.19
N ASP A 108 -5.54 -19.01 2.10
CA ASP A 108 -6.81 -19.67 1.81
C ASP A 108 -8.00 -18.70 1.77
N TRP A 109 -7.71 -17.40 1.80
CA TRP A 109 -8.65 -16.29 1.76
C TRP A 109 -9.50 -16.12 3.03
N SER A 110 -9.19 -16.86 4.09
CA SER A 110 -9.81 -16.65 5.40
C SER A 110 -9.34 -15.34 6.03
N THR A 111 -10.20 -14.74 6.85
CA THR A 111 -9.98 -13.45 7.50
C THR A 111 -10.15 -13.56 9.01
N SER A 112 -9.43 -12.74 9.76
CA SER A 112 -9.66 -12.54 11.19
C SER A 112 -10.56 -11.34 11.45
N ASP A 113 -10.97 -11.14 12.71
CA ASP A 113 -11.74 -9.97 13.13
C ASP A 113 -11.01 -8.66 12.84
N GLU A 114 -9.67 -8.68 12.81
CA GLU A 114 -8.85 -7.48 12.61
C GLU A 114 -9.05 -6.83 11.24
N VAL A 115 -9.55 -7.58 10.26
CA VAL A 115 -9.88 -7.03 8.92
C VAL A 115 -10.99 -5.99 9.04
N GLU A 116 -12.15 -6.37 9.59
CA GLU A 116 -13.27 -5.43 9.76
C GLU A 116 -13.03 -4.42 10.90
N MET A 117 -12.21 -4.76 11.90
CA MET A 117 -11.74 -3.79 12.89
C MET A 117 -10.96 -2.66 12.23
N THR A 118 -10.18 -2.94 11.19
CA THR A 118 -9.44 -1.92 10.42
C THR A 118 -10.40 -0.91 9.76
N ILE A 119 -11.50 -1.38 9.20
CA ILE A 119 -12.52 -0.50 8.61
C ILE A 119 -13.19 0.37 9.68
N ARG A 120 -13.52 -0.21 10.85
CA ARG A 120 -14.09 0.55 11.96
C ARG A 120 -13.10 1.56 12.55
N LEU A 121 -11.81 1.20 12.61
CA LEU A 121 -10.74 2.15 12.96
C LEU A 121 -10.68 3.31 11.96
N LEU A 122 -10.71 3.04 10.65
CA LEU A 122 -10.74 4.08 9.63
C LEU A 122 -11.94 5.01 9.80
N GLN A 123 -13.13 4.44 10.04
CA GLN A 123 -14.36 5.21 10.29
C GLN A 123 -14.23 6.07 11.55
N TYR A 124 -13.66 5.53 12.62
CA TYR A 124 -13.37 6.26 13.85
C TYR A 124 -12.45 7.46 13.59
N VAL A 125 -11.34 7.26 12.87
CA VAL A 125 -10.42 8.36 12.52
C VAL A 125 -11.12 9.41 11.66
N CYS A 126 -11.98 9.02 10.71
CA CYS A 126 -12.77 9.95 9.91
C CYS A 126 -13.80 10.76 10.73
N GLN A 127 -14.23 10.27 11.90
CA GLN A 127 -15.11 10.99 12.82
C GLN A 127 -14.33 11.96 13.73
N GLU A 128 -13.14 11.53 14.18
CA GLU A 128 -12.31 12.33 15.09
C GLU A 128 -11.56 13.47 14.39
N TYR A 129 -11.28 13.32 13.10
CA TYR A 129 -10.49 14.28 12.32
C TYR A 129 -11.24 14.74 11.07
N ARG A 130 -10.85 15.90 10.54
CA ARG A 130 -11.36 16.42 9.27
C ARG A 130 -10.74 15.70 8.08
N VAL A 131 -11.15 14.46 7.88
CA VAL A 131 -10.76 13.65 6.72
C VAL A 131 -11.71 13.91 5.55
N ASP A 132 -11.14 14.14 4.37
CA ASP A 132 -11.90 14.17 3.12
C ASP A 132 -12.28 12.75 2.69
N GLN A 133 -13.47 12.31 3.04
CA GLN A 133 -13.94 10.95 2.77
C GLN A 133 -14.16 10.65 1.28
N ARG A 134 -14.06 11.65 0.40
CA ARG A 134 -14.02 11.43 -1.04
C ARG A 134 -12.63 11.03 -1.54
N ARG A 135 -11.61 11.22 -0.73
CA ARG A 135 -10.21 10.94 -1.02
C ARG A 135 -9.59 10.03 0.04
N LEU A 136 -10.21 8.85 0.21
CA LEU A 136 -9.65 7.76 1.00
C LEU A 136 -8.93 6.81 0.07
N TYR A 137 -7.71 6.47 0.41
CA TYR A 137 -6.87 5.55 -0.36
C TYR A 137 -6.45 4.38 0.49
N THR A 138 -6.35 3.19 -0.11
CA THR A 138 -5.85 2.00 0.59
C THR A 138 -4.64 1.43 -0.14
N THR A 139 -3.66 1.04 0.62
CA THR A 139 -2.45 0.40 0.12
C THR A 139 -1.89 -0.56 1.14
N GLY A 140 -1.10 -1.49 0.68
CA GLY A 140 -0.39 -2.43 1.52
C GLY A 140 0.45 -3.38 0.69
N GLN A 141 1.33 -4.07 1.38
CA GLN A 141 2.23 -5.07 0.79
C GLN A 141 1.92 -6.45 1.36
N SER A 142 2.01 -7.49 0.52
CA SER A 142 1.74 -8.87 0.92
C SER A 142 0.40 -9.00 1.64
N MET A 143 0.36 -9.42 2.91
CA MET A 143 -0.84 -9.48 3.74
C MET A 143 -1.65 -8.18 3.69
N GLY A 144 -1.00 -7.02 3.82
CA GLY A 144 -1.67 -5.72 3.77
C GLY A 144 -2.24 -5.40 2.38
N GLY A 145 -1.57 -5.82 1.31
CA GLY A 145 -2.09 -5.71 -0.05
C GLY A 145 -3.28 -6.65 -0.28
N MET A 146 -3.26 -7.85 0.27
CA MET A 146 -4.39 -8.78 0.27
C MET A 146 -5.61 -8.17 0.99
N MET A 147 -5.39 -7.52 2.13
CA MET A 147 -6.45 -6.78 2.84
C MET A 147 -7.02 -5.64 1.98
N SER A 148 -6.16 -4.90 1.25
CA SER A 148 -6.61 -3.85 0.34
C SER A 148 -7.49 -4.40 -0.78
N PHE A 149 -7.18 -5.56 -1.34
CA PHE A 149 -8.06 -6.26 -2.29
C PHE A 149 -9.40 -6.61 -1.66
N TYR A 150 -9.37 -7.23 -0.47
CA TYR A 150 -10.58 -7.56 0.27
C TYR A 150 -11.47 -6.33 0.49
N PHE A 151 -10.90 -5.21 0.92
CA PHE A 151 -11.66 -3.99 1.15
C PHE A 151 -12.31 -3.44 -0.12
N ASN A 152 -11.64 -3.52 -1.27
CA ASN A 152 -12.22 -3.12 -2.54
C ASN A 152 -13.37 -4.03 -3.00
N ILE A 153 -13.43 -5.27 -2.50
CA ILE A 153 -14.50 -6.22 -2.77
C ILE A 153 -15.67 -6.02 -1.77
N ALA A 154 -15.35 -6.01 -0.47
CA ALA A 154 -16.34 -5.96 0.60
C ALA A 154 -16.94 -4.54 0.80
N HIS A 155 -16.15 -3.50 0.53
CA HIS A 155 -16.52 -2.10 0.69
C HIS A 155 -16.27 -1.31 -0.61
N PRO A 156 -16.99 -1.62 -1.69
CA PRO A 156 -16.66 -1.18 -3.06
C PRO A 156 -16.67 0.33 -3.28
N ASP A 157 -17.39 1.09 -2.45
CA ASP A 157 -17.53 2.54 -2.58
C ASP A 157 -16.71 3.32 -1.54
N LEU A 158 -15.89 2.61 -0.76
CA LEU A 158 -15.18 3.25 0.35
C LEU A 158 -13.95 4.03 -0.12
N PHE A 159 -13.12 3.44 -0.96
CA PHE A 159 -11.85 4.02 -1.41
C PHE A 159 -11.96 4.65 -2.80
N ALA A 160 -11.34 5.81 -2.97
CA ALA A 160 -11.24 6.49 -4.27
C ALA A 160 -10.27 5.78 -5.21
N ALA A 161 -9.18 5.25 -4.68
CA ALA A 161 -8.19 4.47 -5.41
C ALA A 161 -7.35 3.61 -4.47
N SER A 162 -6.59 2.68 -5.04
CA SER A 162 -5.76 1.72 -4.31
C SER A 162 -4.39 1.51 -4.96
N LEU A 163 -3.42 1.11 -4.15
CA LEU A 163 -2.12 0.64 -4.61
C LEU A 163 -1.85 -0.74 -3.97
N PHE A 164 -1.86 -1.78 -4.79
CA PHE A 164 -1.59 -3.16 -4.36
C PHE A 164 -0.13 -3.51 -4.65
N VAL A 165 0.62 -3.91 -3.63
CA VAL A 165 2.04 -4.24 -3.76
C VAL A 165 2.31 -5.68 -3.36
N SER A 166 2.86 -6.47 -4.28
CA SER A 166 3.36 -7.85 -4.03
C SER A 166 2.38 -8.73 -3.29
N CYS A 167 1.15 -8.80 -3.80
CA CYS A 167 0.04 -9.54 -3.19
C CYS A 167 -0.87 -10.13 -4.26
N GLN A 168 -1.82 -10.92 -3.84
CA GLN A 168 -2.90 -11.49 -4.66
C GLN A 168 -4.16 -11.67 -3.81
N TRP A 169 -5.28 -11.93 -4.45
CA TRP A 169 -6.54 -12.28 -3.79
C TRP A 169 -7.38 -13.20 -4.66
N ASP A 170 -8.41 -13.81 -4.08
CA ASP A 170 -9.37 -14.66 -4.77
C ASP A 170 -10.09 -13.91 -5.90
N THR A 171 -9.66 -14.14 -7.12
CA THR A 171 -10.21 -13.48 -8.31
C THR A 171 -11.65 -13.85 -8.60
N SER A 172 -12.15 -14.96 -8.06
CA SER A 172 -13.56 -15.37 -8.18
C SER A 172 -14.53 -14.40 -7.48
N LYS A 173 -14.00 -13.59 -6.54
CA LYS A 173 -14.76 -12.58 -5.79
C LYS A 173 -14.69 -11.19 -6.42
N MET A 174 -13.90 -11.00 -7.47
CA MET A 174 -13.63 -9.68 -8.06
C MET A 174 -14.67 -9.30 -9.15
N LYS A 175 -15.95 -9.39 -8.80
CA LYS A 175 -17.02 -8.89 -9.67
C LYS A 175 -16.92 -7.37 -9.78
N ASP A 176 -17.10 -6.84 -10.98
CA ASP A 176 -17.05 -5.39 -11.28
C ASP A 176 -15.73 -4.71 -10.89
N PHE A 177 -14.65 -5.48 -10.72
CA PHE A 177 -13.34 -4.95 -10.35
C PHE A 177 -12.75 -4.04 -11.45
N GLY A 178 -13.17 -4.24 -12.68
CA GLY A 178 -12.83 -3.39 -13.84
C GLY A 178 -13.28 -1.93 -13.73
N ASN A 179 -14.17 -1.60 -12.77
CA ASN A 179 -14.63 -0.23 -12.52
C ASN A 179 -13.80 0.47 -11.42
N ARG A 180 -12.77 -0.19 -10.86
CA ARG A 180 -11.91 0.38 -9.81
C ARG A 180 -10.78 1.18 -10.40
N ARG A 181 -10.17 2.04 -9.57
CA ARG A 181 -8.96 2.80 -9.90
C ARG A 181 -7.82 2.29 -9.04
N PHE A 182 -6.80 1.74 -9.66
CA PHE A 182 -5.67 1.21 -8.89
C PHE A 182 -4.40 1.04 -9.70
N PHE A 183 -3.29 1.05 -8.98
CA PHE A 183 -2.03 0.46 -9.38
C PHE A 183 -1.86 -0.92 -8.76
N TYR A 184 -1.30 -1.84 -9.50
CA TYR A 184 -0.90 -3.15 -9.02
C TYR A 184 0.55 -3.41 -9.42
N ILE A 185 1.43 -3.55 -8.42
CA ILE A 185 2.87 -3.64 -8.62
C ILE A 185 3.39 -4.95 -8.03
N VAL A 186 4.10 -5.74 -8.84
CA VAL A 186 4.68 -7.02 -8.45
C VAL A 186 6.07 -7.19 -9.02
N ALA A 187 6.86 -8.14 -8.49
CA ALA A 187 8.08 -8.63 -9.11
C ALA A 187 7.80 -9.92 -9.89
N GLY A 188 8.38 -10.07 -11.06
CA GLY A 188 8.16 -11.21 -11.94
C GLY A 188 8.62 -12.56 -11.35
N GLY A 189 9.55 -12.55 -10.41
CA GLY A 189 10.01 -13.74 -9.70
C GLY A 189 9.27 -14.02 -8.38
N ASP A 190 8.37 -13.14 -7.95
CA ASP A 190 7.37 -13.44 -6.92
C ASP A 190 6.22 -14.23 -7.56
N GLU A 191 6.33 -15.56 -7.56
CA GLU A 191 5.42 -16.44 -8.31
C GLU A 191 3.96 -16.29 -7.86
N LYS A 192 3.70 -16.05 -6.56
CA LYS A 192 2.34 -15.85 -6.06
C LYS A 192 1.76 -14.53 -6.57
N ALA A 193 2.44 -13.42 -6.34
CA ALA A 193 1.92 -12.11 -6.71
C ALA A 193 1.85 -11.93 -8.24
N SER A 194 2.88 -12.34 -8.98
CA SER A 194 2.85 -12.29 -10.44
C SER A 194 1.83 -13.25 -11.05
N GLY A 195 1.61 -14.42 -10.41
CA GLY A 195 0.51 -15.32 -10.74
C GLY A 195 -0.85 -14.66 -10.55
N GLY A 196 -1.06 -14.04 -9.40
CA GLY A 196 -2.28 -13.29 -9.10
C GLY A 196 -2.53 -12.14 -10.08
N MET A 197 -1.47 -11.44 -10.50
CA MET A 197 -1.58 -10.41 -11.53
C MET A 197 -2.06 -10.99 -12.88
N ARG A 198 -1.53 -12.14 -13.30
CA ARG A 198 -1.99 -12.83 -14.52
C ARG A 198 -3.45 -13.25 -14.42
N GLU A 199 -3.85 -13.85 -13.28
CA GLU A 199 -5.25 -14.24 -13.05
C GLU A 199 -6.19 -13.04 -13.07
N LEU A 200 -5.83 -11.96 -12.40
CA LEU A 200 -6.62 -10.73 -12.40
C LEU A 200 -6.72 -10.12 -13.81
N THR A 201 -5.65 -10.17 -14.60
CA THR A 201 -5.67 -9.74 -15.99
C THR A 201 -6.77 -10.45 -16.80
N GLU A 202 -6.89 -11.77 -16.64
CA GLU A 202 -7.92 -12.55 -17.34
C GLU A 202 -9.35 -12.23 -16.87
N VAL A 203 -9.53 -11.95 -15.59
CA VAL A 203 -10.82 -11.49 -15.03
C VAL A 203 -11.20 -10.12 -15.58
N LEU A 204 -10.26 -9.18 -15.58
CA LEU A 204 -10.50 -7.82 -16.08
C LEU A 204 -10.79 -7.79 -17.59
N LYS A 205 -10.08 -8.62 -18.37
CA LYS A 205 -10.40 -8.79 -19.81
C LYS A 205 -11.84 -9.26 -20.05
N LYS A 206 -12.32 -10.22 -19.24
CA LYS A 206 -13.70 -10.70 -19.30
C LYS A 206 -14.73 -9.62 -18.92
N GLN A 207 -14.31 -8.64 -18.13
CA GLN A 207 -15.11 -7.46 -17.77
C GLN A 207 -14.99 -6.33 -18.80
N ASN A 208 -14.25 -6.52 -19.89
CA ASN A 208 -13.92 -5.50 -20.89
C ASN A 208 -13.22 -4.26 -20.27
N ALA A 209 -12.50 -4.45 -19.18
CA ALA A 209 -11.72 -3.38 -18.56
C ALA A 209 -10.45 -3.10 -19.35
N HIS A 210 -10.09 -1.83 -19.46
CA HIS A 210 -8.81 -1.41 -20.02
C HIS A 210 -7.73 -1.48 -18.95
N ILE A 211 -6.59 -2.08 -19.27
CA ILE A 211 -5.44 -2.23 -18.39
C ILE A 211 -4.23 -1.62 -19.09
N ASP A 212 -3.66 -0.58 -18.51
CA ASP A 212 -2.34 -0.09 -18.89
C ASP A 212 -1.28 -0.90 -18.14
N SER A 213 -0.28 -1.41 -18.82
CA SER A 213 0.72 -2.27 -18.21
C SER A 213 2.11 -2.00 -18.74
N ALA A 214 3.09 -2.07 -17.85
CA ALA A 214 4.50 -1.93 -18.18
C ALA A 214 5.36 -2.89 -17.37
N SER A 215 6.54 -3.20 -17.92
CA SER A 215 7.55 -4.01 -17.24
C SER A 215 8.92 -3.38 -17.44
N TRP A 216 9.70 -3.32 -16.36
CA TRP A 216 11.07 -2.85 -16.41
C TRP A 216 11.91 -3.41 -15.27
N SER A 217 13.23 -3.28 -15.39
CA SER A 217 14.17 -3.69 -14.34
C SER A 217 14.11 -2.71 -13.15
N ALA A 218 13.90 -3.22 -11.94
CA ALA A 218 13.98 -2.43 -10.72
C ALA A 218 15.38 -1.83 -10.47
N LYS A 219 16.40 -2.27 -11.23
CA LYS A 219 17.78 -1.72 -11.19
C LYS A 219 17.97 -0.48 -12.04
N LEU A 220 16.98 -0.07 -12.81
CA LEU A 220 17.05 1.20 -13.54
C LEU A 220 17.22 2.38 -12.56
N PRO A 221 17.92 3.45 -12.97
CA PRO A 221 18.02 4.65 -12.15
C PRO A 221 16.62 5.17 -11.73
N PRO A 222 16.47 5.73 -10.53
CA PRO A 222 15.18 6.24 -10.05
C PRO A 222 14.49 7.18 -11.03
N ALA A 223 15.22 8.11 -11.65
CA ALA A 223 14.67 9.05 -12.65
C ALA A 223 14.10 8.34 -13.88
N GLU A 224 14.67 7.21 -14.30
CA GLU A 224 14.17 6.43 -15.43
C GLU A 224 12.90 5.66 -15.03
N GLN A 225 12.83 5.12 -13.81
CA GLN A 225 11.63 4.47 -13.30
C GLN A 225 10.47 5.47 -13.19
N GLU A 226 10.74 6.71 -12.72
CA GLU A 226 9.74 7.77 -12.69
C GLU A 226 9.23 8.09 -14.11
N ARG A 227 10.13 8.27 -15.07
CA ARG A 227 9.77 8.54 -16.47
C ARG A 227 8.90 7.44 -17.07
N LEU A 228 9.20 6.17 -16.78
CA LEU A 228 8.40 5.02 -17.24
C LEU A 228 7.02 4.98 -16.59
N ALA A 229 6.95 5.28 -15.31
CA ALA A 229 5.66 5.35 -14.60
C ALA A 229 4.80 6.54 -15.09
N GLU A 230 5.42 7.71 -15.33
CA GLU A 230 4.73 8.86 -15.92
C GLU A 230 4.20 8.54 -17.32
N ALA A 231 4.98 7.82 -18.13
CA ALA A 231 4.54 7.39 -19.47
C ALA A 231 3.35 6.42 -19.38
N LEU A 232 3.35 5.48 -18.42
CA LEU A 232 2.24 4.58 -18.17
C LEU A 232 0.97 5.35 -17.73
N ILE A 233 1.11 6.31 -16.82
CA ILE A 233 0.01 7.16 -16.35
C ILE A 233 -0.56 8.02 -17.50
N ALA A 234 0.27 8.45 -18.42
CA ALA A 234 -0.14 9.26 -19.59
C ALA A 234 -1.06 8.49 -20.56
N GLU A 235 -1.11 7.16 -20.52
CA GLU A 235 -2.09 6.35 -21.26
C GLU A 235 -3.52 6.62 -20.76
N GLY A 236 -3.69 7.09 -19.52
CA GLY A 236 -4.95 7.62 -18.99
C GLY A 236 -5.91 6.57 -18.45
N GLY A 237 -5.48 5.32 -18.28
CA GLY A 237 -6.29 4.25 -17.71
C GLY A 237 -6.49 4.36 -16.20
N ASN A 238 -7.56 3.74 -15.73
CA ASN A 238 -7.86 3.63 -14.30
C ASN A 238 -7.17 2.44 -13.62
N ILE A 239 -6.70 1.48 -14.40
CA ILE A 239 -6.09 0.23 -13.95
C ILE A 239 -4.69 0.14 -14.55
N ASN A 240 -3.69 0.18 -13.68
CA ASN A 240 -2.30 0.28 -14.08
C ASN A 240 -1.48 -0.85 -13.44
N PHE A 241 -0.78 -1.63 -14.24
CA PHE A 241 0.05 -2.74 -13.78
C PHE A 241 1.52 -2.46 -14.04
N ILE A 242 2.33 -2.66 -13.02
CA ILE A 242 3.80 -2.65 -13.14
C ILE A 242 4.33 -4.02 -12.70
N CYS A 243 5.08 -4.68 -13.56
CA CYS A 243 5.79 -5.91 -13.23
C CYS A 243 7.29 -5.67 -13.35
N PHE A 244 8.01 -5.68 -12.23
CA PHE A 244 9.47 -5.65 -12.28
C PHE A 244 10.01 -6.95 -12.87
N GLU A 245 11.00 -6.83 -13.73
CA GLU A 245 11.66 -7.99 -14.36
C GLU A 245 12.19 -8.96 -13.29
N LYS A 246 12.04 -10.26 -13.55
CA LYS A 246 12.51 -11.32 -12.66
C LYS A 246 13.98 -11.13 -12.29
N GLY A 247 14.29 -11.21 -11.00
CA GLY A 247 15.63 -11.03 -10.45
C GLY A 247 16.05 -9.58 -10.26
N SER A 248 15.34 -8.61 -10.84
CA SER A 248 15.78 -7.22 -10.81
C SER A 248 15.62 -6.55 -9.43
N VAL A 249 14.69 -7.01 -8.60
CA VAL A 249 14.49 -6.50 -7.23
C VAL A 249 15.51 -7.06 -6.23
N LEU A 250 16.24 -8.10 -6.61
CA LEU A 250 17.29 -8.69 -5.76
C LEU A 250 18.60 -7.91 -5.86
N PRO A 251 19.43 -7.93 -4.80
CA PRO A 251 20.77 -7.40 -4.85
C PRO A 251 21.61 -8.15 -5.90
N GLU A 252 22.76 -7.59 -6.26
CA GLU A 252 23.67 -8.20 -7.27
C GLU A 252 24.09 -9.63 -6.91
N SER A 253 24.15 -9.95 -5.62
CA SER A 253 24.41 -11.29 -5.15
C SER A 253 23.33 -12.32 -5.55
N GLY A 254 22.16 -11.86 -6.00
CA GLY A 254 20.99 -12.70 -6.30
C GLY A 254 20.37 -13.38 -5.07
N GLN A 255 20.84 -13.06 -3.87
CA GLN A 255 20.34 -13.67 -2.63
C GLN A 255 19.06 -12.95 -2.14
N GLY A 256 18.12 -13.72 -1.61
CA GLY A 256 16.89 -13.21 -1.04
C GLY A 256 15.64 -13.76 -1.73
N MET A 257 14.50 -13.29 -1.28
CA MET A 257 13.20 -13.61 -1.87
C MET A 257 12.67 -12.37 -2.59
N GLU A 258 12.33 -12.51 -3.86
CA GLU A 258 11.78 -11.40 -4.64
C GLU A 258 10.50 -10.84 -4.01
N HIS A 259 9.70 -11.67 -3.37
CA HIS A 259 8.52 -11.25 -2.64
C HIS A 259 8.84 -10.13 -1.63
N MET A 260 9.76 -10.38 -0.71
CA MET A 260 10.14 -9.41 0.33
C MET A 260 10.91 -8.20 -0.25
N ALA A 261 11.76 -8.44 -1.24
CA ALA A 261 12.57 -7.38 -1.84
C ALA A 261 11.74 -6.37 -2.65
N SER A 262 10.61 -6.82 -3.23
CA SER A 262 9.80 -5.98 -4.12
C SER A 262 8.98 -4.90 -3.40
N PHE A 263 8.73 -5.04 -2.10
CA PHE A 263 7.87 -4.09 -1.36
C PHE A 263 8.33 -2.64 -1.50
N ASP A 264 9.62 -2.40 -1.27
CA ASP A 264 10.17 -1.05 -1.28
C ASP A 264 10.13 -0.42 -2.68
N PHE A 265 10.38 -1.21 -3.71
CA PHE A 265 10.37 -0.71 -5.09
C PHE A 265 8.98 -0.21 -5.50
N GLY A 266 7.91 -0.87 -5.05
CA GLY A 266 6.54 -0.43 -5.31
C GLY A 266 6.22 0.93 -4.71
N TYR A 267 6.83 1.28 -3.58
CA TYR A 267 6.57 2.55 -2.89
C TYR A 267 7.52 3.69 -3.26
N LYS A 268 8.70 3.39 -3.80
CA LYS A 268 9.70 4.42 -4.18
C LYS A 268 9.28 5.27 -5.36
N ILE A 269 8.38 4.82 -6.23
CA ILE A 269 7.97 5.52 -7.45
C ILE A 269 7.00 6.66 -7.07
N ALA A 270 7.49 7.88 -7.07
CA ALA A 270 6.72 9.05 -6.66
C ALA A 270 5.52 9.32 -7.58
N ALA A 271 5.68 9.13 -8.89
CA ALA A 271 4.59 9.31 -9.86
C ALA A 271 3.36 8.43 -9.55
N VAL A 272 3.57 7.21 -9.04
CA VAL A 272 2.47 6.31 -8.63
C VAL A 272 1.73 6.87 -7.42
N ARG A 273 2.47 7.39 -6.41
CA ARG A 273 1.84 8.01 -5.24
C ARG A 273 1.11 9.30 -5.61
N ASP A 274 1.70 10.12 -6.49
CA ASP A 274 1.06 11.32 -7.01
C ASP A 274 -0.27 10.99 -7.71
N TRP A 275 -0.26 9.98 -8.61
CA TRP A 275 -1.47 9.51 -9.29
C TRP A 275 -2.57 9.09 -8.30
N LEU A 276 -2.20 8.43 -7.20
CA LEU A 276 -3.16 8.02 -6.17
C LEU A 276 -3.92 9.23 -5.62
N PHE A 277 -3.21 10.31 -5.28
CA PHE A 277 -3.80 11.53 -4.73
C PHE A 277 -4.63 12.36 -5.72
N GLU A 278 -4.48 12.14 -7.01
CA GLU A 278 -5.31 12.76 -8.06
C GLU A 278 -6.71 12.14 -8.13
N GLN A 279 -6.94 10.97 -7.51
CA GLN A 279 -8.21 10.26 -7.58
C GLN A 279 -9.19 10.77 -6.52
N SER A 280 -10.47 10.87 -6.90
CA SER A 280 -11.59 11.23 -6.01
C SER A 280 -12.85 10.47 -6.41
N LYS A 281 -13.70 10.18 -5.43
CA LYS A 281 -15.05 9.63 -5.67
C LYS A 281 -16.00 10.70 -6.19
#